data_84e8bbdeb02ce9e83a070a57b1ffa3ee
#
_entry.id   84e8bbdeb02ce9e83a070a57b1ffa3ee
#
_cell.length_a   1.000
_cell.length_b   1.000
_cell.length_c   1.000
_cell.angle_alpha   90.00
_cell.angle_beta   90.00
_cell.angle_gamma   90.00
#
_symmetry.space_group_name_H-M   'P 1'
#
loop_
_entity.id
_entity.type
_entity.pdbx_description
1 polymer ?
#
loop_
_entity_poly.entity_id
_entity_poly.type
_entity_poly.pdbx_seq_one_letter_code
_entity_poly.pdbx_strand_id
1 'polypeptide(L)' 'MTHIDFDTYQLICDLLDNDDLDLADIAAMVGVTLADVQYVDRAENDIM' A
#
# COMPACT_ATOMS: atom_id res chain seq x y z
N MET A 1 8.75 6.99 -10.62
CA MET A 1 9.29 6.22 -9.53
C MET A 1 8.61 6.57 -8.22
N THR A 2 8.29 5.60 -7.44
CA THR A 2 7.54 5.80 -6.21
C THR A 2 8.48 6.19 -5.07
N HIS A 3 8.11 7.24 -4.36
CA HIS A 3 8.87 7.70 -3.20
C HIS A 3 8.02 7.45 -1.96
N ILE A 4 8.21 6.31 -1.35
CA ILE A 4 7.46 5.93 -0.17
C ILE A 4 8.44 5.75 0.98
N ASP A 5 8.22 6.47 2.08
CA ASP A 5 9.00 6.31 3.29
C ASP A 5 8.73 4.93 3.89
N PHE A 6 9.66 4.46 4.69
CA PHE A 6 9.46 3.19 5.37
C PHE A 6 8.18 3.20 6.21
N ASP A 7 7.94 4.30 6.92
CA ASP A 7 6.73 4.41 7.74
C ASP A 7 5.47 4.31 6.90
N THR A 8 5.47 4.99 5.75
CA THR A 8 4.33 4.94 4.83
C THR A 8 4.16 3.54 4.27
N TYR A 9 5.26 2.91 3.89
CA TYR A 9 5.22 1.54 3.38
C TYR A 9 4.59 0.62 4.41
N GLN A 10 5.04 0.73 5.67
CA GLN A 10 4.55 -0.13 6.73
C GLN A 10 3.06 0.13 6.98
N LEU A 11 2.64 1.39 6.93
CA LEU A 11 1.23 1.72 7.10
C LEU A 11 0.38 1.09 6.01
N ILE A 12 0.85 1.16 4.77
CA ILE A 12 0.14 0.54 3.66
C ILE A 12 0.03 -0.97 3.87
N CYS A 13 1.11 -1.60 4.31
CA CYS A 13 1.09 -3.03 4.59
C CYS A 13 0.07 -3.39 5.66
N ASP A 14 0.00 -2.59 6.71
CA ASP A 14 -0.98 -2.82 7.78
C ASP A 14 -2.41 -2.73 7.23
N LEU A 15 -2.65 -1.75 6.37
CA LEU A 15 -3.98 -1.58 5.80
C LEU A 15 -4.30 -2.68 4.80
N LEU A 16 -3.30 -3.19 4.11
CA LEU A 16 -3.51 -4.29 3.17
C LEU A 16 -3.93 -5.57 3.88
N ASP A 17 -3.56 -5.73 5.13
CA ASP A 17 -3.99 -6.87 5.93
C ASP A 17 -5.47 -6.80 6.26
N ASN A 18 -6.09 -5.67 6.07
CA ASN A 18 -7.50 -5.48 6.38
C ASN A 18 -8.32 -5.76 5.13
N ASP A 19 -8.99 -6.89 5.11
CA ASP A 19 -9.75 -7.34 3.94
C ASP A 19 -10.93 -6.45 3.62
N ASP A 20 -11.32 -5.56 4.52
CA ASP A 20 -12.46 -4.68 4.30
C ASP A 20 -12.10 -3.46 3.47
N LEU A 21 -10.83 -3.27 3.14
CA LEU A 21 -10.38 -2.08 2.43
C LEU A 21 -9.93 -2.41 1.02
N ASP A 22 -10.33 -1.56 0.08
CA ASP A 22 -9.84 -1.62 -1.29
C ASP A 22 -8.53 -0.86 -1.41
N LEU A 23 -7.77 -1.14 -2.46
CA LEU A 23 -6.53 -0.42 -2.70
C LEU A 23 -6.76 1.08 -2.84
N ALA A 24 -7.86 1.46 -3.51
CA ALA A 24 -8.18 2.88 -3.66
C ALA A 24 -8.48 3.53 -2.33
N ASP A 25 -9.16 2.81 -1.44
CA ASP A 25 -9.44 3.33 -0.10
C ASP A 25 -8.15 3.55 0.68
N ILE A 26 -7.25 2.59 0.59
CA ILE A 26 -5.97 2.69 1.28
C ILE A 26 -5.19 3.90 0.75
N ALA A 27 -5.17 4.08 -0.56
CA ALA A 27 -4.47 5.22 -1.16
C ALA A 27 -5.00 6.54 -0.62
N ALA A 28 -6.32 6.65 -0.52
CA ALA A 28 -6.95 7.87 -0.02
C ALA A 28 -6.62 8.08 1.46
N MET A 29 -6.64 7.02 2.24
CA MET A 29 -6.39 7.11 3.67
C MET A 29 -4.95 7.50 3.97
N VAL A 30 -4.02 6.97 3.20
CA VAL A 30 -2.59 7.23 3.42
C VAL A 30 -2.15 8.52 2.76
N GLY A 31 -2.85 8.94 1.70
CA GLY A 31 -2.48 10.16 0.98
C GLY A 31 -1.48 9.91 -0.12
N VAL A 32 -1.52 8.72 -0.71
CA VAL A 32 -0.65 8.37 -1.83
C VAL A 32 -1.51 8.01 -3.04
N THR A 33 -0.86 7.71 -4.16
CA THR A 33 -1.60 7.33 -5.36
C THR A 33 -1.96 5.85 -5.30
N LEU A 34 -2.95 5.48 -6.12
CA LEU A 34 -3.32 4.08 -6.24
C LEU A 34 -2.13 3.25 -6.73
N ALA A 35 -1.34 3.81 -7.64
CA ALA A 35 -0.17 3.12 -8.16
C ALA A 35 0.82 2.79 -7.04
N ASP A 36 0.96 3.69 -6.07
CA ASP A 36 1.85 3.45 -4.94
C ASP A 36 1.38 2.26 -4.11
N VAL A 37 0.07 2.21 -3.86
CA VAL A 37 -0.49 1.11 -3.08
C VAL A 37 -0.36 -0.21 -3.86
N GLN A 38 -0.60 -0.16 -5.15
CA GLN A 38 -0.45 -1.35 -5.99
C GLN A 38 1.00 -1.85 -5.98
N TYR A 39 1.95 -0.92 -5.96
CA TYR A 39 3.36 -1.29 -5.89
C TYR A 39 3.67 -2.05 -4.60
N VAL A 40 3.18 -1.54 -3.48
CA VAL A 40 3.40 -2.19 -2.18
C VAL A 40 2.71 -3.55 -2.14
N ASP A 41 1.47 -3.59 -2.60
CA ASP A 41 0.70 -4.83 -2.61
C ASP A 41 1.42 -5.91 -3.42
N ARG A 42 1.93 -5.52 -4.58
CA ARG A 42 2.62 -6.45 -5.44
C ARG A 42 3.93 -6.93 -4.82
N ALA A 43 4.65 -6.00 -4.20
CA ALA A 43 5.91 -6.35 -3.53
C ALA A 43 5.67 -7.36 -2.41
N GLU A 44 4.58 -7.19 -1.66
CA GLU A 44 4.24 -8.11 -0.58
C GLU A 44 3.85 -9.48 -1.12
N ASN A 45 3.15 -9.52 -2.23
CA ASN A 45 2.69 -10.78 -2.80
C ASN A 45 3.75 -11.50 -3.63
N ASP A 46 4.82 -10.81 -3.97
CA ASP A 46 5.88 -11.35 -4.82
C ASP A 46 6.97 -12.03 -4.01
N ILE A 47 6.80 -12.15 -2.73
CA ILE A 47 7.78 -12.80 -1.85
C ILE A 47 7.64 -14.30 -1.98
N MET A 48 8.72 -14.94 -2.28
CA MET A 48 8.73 -16.40 -2.41
C MET A 48 9.78 -16.98 -1.51
#